data_88018c3960157f75b526c83ac5adb427
#
_entry.id   88018c3960157f75b526c83ac5adb427
#
_cell.length_a   1.000
_cell.length_b   1.000
_cell.length_c   1.000
_cell.angle_alpha   90.00
_cell.angle_beta   90.00
_cell.angle_gamma   90.00
#
_symmetry.space_group_name_H-M   'P 1'
#
loop_
_entity.id
_entity.type
_entity.pdbx_description
1 polymer ?
#
loop_
_entity_poly.entity_id
_entity_poly.type
_entity_poly.pdbx_seq_one_letter_code
_entity_poly.pdbx_strand_id
1 'polypeptide(L)'
;MTTFASPTPAVILGGSGYVAGELLRLLSAHPDLAARLVVSESKPGSQVVATFPHLRGLLDDLAFVAGAELPRRLAELRERHDRLALFSAAPHGASAALVDGALGEAERLGFDAHAVDLSADFRFSTPAAYEAVYRHPHGAPHRLAEFTSAIPEHVEGSISRHVGHPGCFTTAVSLATVPLVSLDLLEQPARLTAVAVTGSTGSGRTPSAKTHHPERRSNLQAYSPFAHRHAPEMARLIEARSGRPATIEFLPHSGPFARGIHATVTGRLREPQSAEEITARLRDFYRSSPFVTVSDEPPALQAVVGTNRAELAVAVSDRTVAVFSVIDNLVKGAAGGGVQWMNRLLGLAEDSGLRLPGLGWL
;
A
#
# COMPACT_ATOMS: atom_id res chain seq x y z
N MET A 1 36.49 -5.16 13.11
CA MET A 1 35.46 -4.11 13.01
C MET A 1 34.64 -4.41 11.77
N THR A 2 33.45 -4.94 11.92
CA THR A 2 32.52 -5.13 10.84
C THR A 2 32.07 -3.73 10.37
N THR A 3 32.55 -3.31 9.23
CA THR A 3 32.05 -2.10 8.56
C THR A 3 30.58 -2.38 8.24
N PHE A 4 29.65 -1.82 9.01
CA PHE A 4 28.24 -1.79 8.62
C PHE A 4 28.17 -1.03 7.29
N ALA A 5 27.65 -1.69 6.27
CA ALA A 5 27.38 -1.03 5.00
C ALA A 5 26.43 0.17 5.28
N SER A 6 26.70 1.33 4.69
CA SER A 6 25.84 2.49 4.87
C SER A 6 24.42 2.16 4.36
N PRO A 7 23.34 2.62 5.04
CA PRO A 7 21.99 2.35 4.61
C PRO A 7 21.75 2.78 3.15
N THR A 8 21.00 1.99 2.39
CA THR A 8 20.61 2.31 1.01
C THR A 8 19.82 3.63 1.01
N PRO A 9 20.22 4.61 0.18
CA PRO A 9 19.52 5.88 0.10
C PRO A 9 18.10 5.70 -0.47
N ALA A 10 17.13 6.26 0.22
CA ALA A 10 15.75 6.32 -0.23
C ALA A 10 15.41 7.72 -0.75
N VAL A 11 14.81 7.76 -1.94
CA VAL A 11 14.27 8.96 -2.59
C VAL A 11 12.75 8.88 -2.59
N ILE A 12 12.08 9.93 -2.14
CA ILE A 12 10.62 10.01 -2.06
C ILE A 12 10.13 11.07 -3.04
N LEU A 13 9.39 10.68 -4.05
CA LEU A 13 8.71 11.54 -5.01
C LEU A 13 7.31 11.89 -4.50
N GLY A 14 6.88 13.15 -4.62
CA GLY A 14 5.58 13.59 -4.10
C GLY A 14 5.55 13.73 -2.57
N GLY A 15 6.63 14.23 -1.99
CA GLY A 15 7.02 14.15 -0.58
C GLY A 15 6.16 14.88 0.44
N SER A 16 5.10 15.64 0.09
CA SER A 16 4.35 16.50 1.03
C SER A 16 3.00 15.93 1.50
N GLY A 17 2.59 14.75 1.01
CA GLY A 17 1.34 14.06 1.35
C GLY A 17 1.42 13.20 2.63
N TYR A 18 0.28 12.67 3.10
CA TYR A 18 0.24 11.77 4.27
C TYR A 18 1.07 10.50 4.09
N VAL A 19 1.02 9.88 2.90
CA VAL A 19 1.80 8.67 2.59
C VAL A 19 3.29 8.95 2.68
N ALA A 20 3.76 10.11 2.17
CA ALA A 20 5.15 10.52 2.29
C ALA A 20 5.56 10.74 3.77
N GLY A 21 4.69 11.34 4.58
CA GLY A 21 4.92 11.49 6.03
C GLY A 21 5.08 10.14 6.73
N GLU A 22 4.27 9.15 6.37
CA GLU A 22 4.40 7.79 6.91
C GLU A 22 5.64 7.06 6.39
N LEU A 23 6.00 7.20 5.11
CA LEU A 23 7.28 6.68 4.60
C LEU A 23 8.46 7.24 5.40
N LEU A 24 8.49 8.56 5.61
CA LEU A 24 9.55 9.22 6.39
C LEU A 24 9.59 8.71 7.82
N ARG A 25 8.43 8.51 8.47
CA ARG A 25 8.34 7.93 9.82
C ARG A 25 8.91 6.52 9.86
N LEU A 26 8.57 5.67 8.92
CA LEU A 26 9.09 4.29 8.86
C LEU A 26 10.58 4.27 8.54
N LEU A 27 11.02 5.06 7.57
CA LEU A 27 12.43 5.13 7.17
C LEU A 27 13.33 5.74 8.24
N SER A 28 12.81 6.60 9.14
CA SER A 28 13.60 7.18 10.24
C SER A 28 14.05 6.15 11.29
N ALA A 29 13.37 4.98 11.34
CA ALA A 29 13.71 3.87 12.23
C ALA A 29 14.17 2.62 11.48
N HIS A 30 14.35 2.71 10.15
CA HIS A 30 14.75 1.55 9.34
C HIS A 30 16.26 1.33 9.40
N PRO A 31 16.76 0.10 9.71
CA PRO A 31 18.19 -0.14 9.85
C PRO A 31 18.95 -0.06 8.53
N ASP A 32 18.33 -0.43 7.41
CA ASP A 32 18.99 -0.64 6.11
C ASP A 32 18.60 0.39 5.03
N LEU A 33 17.60 1.25 5.29
CA LEU A 33 17.12 2.31 4.39
C LEU A 33 17.18 3.65 5.08
N ALA A 34 17.62 4.70 4.40
CA ALA A 34 17.63 6.06 4.94
C ALA A 34 17.07 7.07 3.95
N ALA A 35 16.06 7.85 4.35
CA ALA A 35 15.56 8.95 3.54
C ALA A 35 16.67 9.98 3.29
N ARG A 36 17.01 10.22 2.02
CA ARG A 36 18.09 11.15 1.60
C ARG A 36 17.59 12.28 0.73
N LEU A 37 16.54 12.04 -0.07
CA LEU A 37 15.92 13.07 -0.90
C LEU A 37 14.39 12.97 -0.80
N VAL A 38 13.76 14.14 -0.66
CA VAL A 38 12.29 14.24 -0.64
C VAL A 38 11.90 15.32 -1.65
N VAL A 39 11.33 14.88 -2.78
CA VAL A 39 10.97 15.77 -3.88
C VAL A 39 9.57 16.30 -3.68
N SER A 40 9.41 17.63 -3.74
CA SER A 40 8.10 18.30 -3.66
C SER A 40 8.09 19.59 -4.43
N GLU A 41 7.26 19.68 -5.47
CA GLU A 41 7.08 20.91 -6.26
C GLU A 41 6.37 22.03 -5.48
N SER A 42 5.58 21.68 -4.47
CA SER A 42 4.84 22.66 -3.69
C SER A 42 5.63 23.29 -2.54
N LYS A 43 6.78 22.70 -2.14
CA LYS A 43 7.51 23.09 -0.93
C LYS A 43 9.05 23.04 -1.08
N PRO A 44 9.63 23.37 -2.24
CA PRO A 44 11.08 23.29 -2.41
C PRO A 44 11.80 24.22 -1.43
N GLY A 45 12.93 23.75 -0.87
CA GLY A 45 13.75 24.47 0.09
C GLY A 45 13.23 24.51 1.53
N SER A 46 11.97 24.13 1.79
CA SER A 46 11.45 24.11 3.16
C SER A 46 11.86 22.85 3.90
N GLN A 47 12.07 22.95 5.22
CA GLN A 47 12.40 21.78 6.05
C GLN A 47 11.24 20.77 6.09
N VAL A 48 11.57 19.49 5.99
CA VAL A 48 10.59 18.38 6.05
C VAL A 48 9.80 18.43 7.36
N VAL A 49 10.47 18.72 8.48
CA VAL A 49 9.86 18.81 9.81
C VAL A 49 8.90 20.01 9.98
N ALA A 50 8.96 21.01 9.12
CA ALA A 50 7.95 22.08 9.08
C ALA A 50 6.61 21.56 8.52
N THR A 51 6.65 20.57 7.65
CA THR A 51 5.45 19.92 7.11
C THR A 51 4.99 18.74 7.99
N PHE A 52 5.92 18.02 8.59
CA PHE A 52 5.73 16.83 9.43
C PHE A 52 6.34 17.04 10.82
N PRO A 53 5.71 17.83 11.72
CA PRO A 53 6.28 18.19 13.02
C PRO A 53 6.60 17.02 13.94
N HIS A 54 5.92 15.87 13.75
CA HIS A 54 6.17 14.64 14.51
C HIS A 54 7.51 13.95 14.18
N LEU A 55 8.24 14.44 13.16
CA LEU A 55 9.57 13.94 12.79
C LEU A 55 10.72 14.83 13.30
N ARG A 56 10.42 15.83 14.11
CA ARG A 56 11.45 16.68 14.75
C ARG A 56 12.37 15.84 15.63
N GLY A 57 13.66 16.18 15.61
CA GLY A 57 14.69 15.41 16.29
C GLY A 57 15.18 14.18 15.52
N LEU A 58 14.49 13.79 14.45
CA LEU A 58 14.84 12.63 13.62
C LEU A 58 15.29 13.03 12.20
N LEU A 59 14.67 14.03 11.61
CA LEU A 59 14.88 14.46 10.22
C LEU A 59 15.02 16.00 10.08
N ASP A 60 15.61 16.66 11.07
CA ASP A 60 15.71 18.11 11.10
C ASP A 60 16.57 18.70 9.97
N ASP A 61 17.58 17.95 9.50
CA ASP A 61 18.46 18.36 8.42
C ASP A 61 17.91 18.10 7.01
N LEU A 62 16.72 17.46 6.91
CA LEU A 62 16.14 17.08 5.64
C LEU A 62 15.21 18.17 5.11
N ALA A 63 15.52 18.70 3.92
CA ALA A 63 14.70 19.69 3.22
C ALA A 63 14.07 19.09 1.96
N PHE A 64 12.91 19.63 1.55
CA PHE A 64 12.33 19.31 0.25
C PHE A 64 13.18 19.90 -0.87
N VAL A 65 13.33 19.12 -1.95
CA VAL A 65 14.01 19.57 -3.17
C VAL A 65 13.00 19.70 -4.32
N ALA A 66 13.25 20.62 -5.25
CA ALA A 66 12.48 20.70 -6.49
C ALA A 66 12.81 19.51 -7.41
N GLY A 67 11.87 19.06 -8.24
CA GLY A 67 12.12 17.98 -9.21
C GLY A 67 13.26 18.31 -10.19
N ALA A 68 13.41 19.56 -10.58
CA ALA A 68 14.51 20.00 -11.43
C ALA A 68 15.91 19.78 -10.82
N GLU A 69 16.02 19.66 -9.50
CA GLU A 69 17.28 19.38 -8.81
C GLU A 69 17.61 17.88 -8.74
N LEU A 70 16.61 17.01 -9.00
CA LEU A 70 16.75 15.55 -8.82
C LEU A 70 17.96 14.97 -9.56
N PRO A 71 18.26 15.29 -10.85
CA PRO A 71 19.41 14.72 -11.54
C PRO A 71 20.74 15.02 -10.84
N ARG A 72 20.95 16.27 -10.44
CA ARG A 72 22.15 16.68 -9.71
C ARG A 72 22.27 15.97 -8.36
N ARG A 73 21.18 15.88 -7.62
CA ARG A 73 21.14 15.23 -6.29
C ARG A 73 21.35 13.72 -6.37
N LEU A 74 20.86 13.08 -7.44
CA LEU A 74 21.13 11.66 -7.68
C LEU A 74 22.61 11.43 -8.01
N ALA A 75 23.24 12.31 -8.81
CA ALA A 75 24.66 12.22 -9.09
C ALA A 75 25.53 12.33 -7.80
N GLU A 76 25.18 13.24 -6.89
CA GLU A 76 25.83 13.35 -5.57
C GLU A 76 25.67 12.08 -4.73
N LEU A 77 24.49 11.42 -4.75
CA LEU A 77 24.26 10.14 -4.07
C LEU A 77 25.06 9.01 -4.70
N ARG A 78 25.21 9.00 -6.03
CA ARG A 78 25.93 7.94 -6.77
C ARG A 78 27.42 7.85 -6.39
N GLU A 79 28.03 8.95 -5.99
CA GLU A 79 29.42 8.97 -5.54
C GLU A 79 29.69 8.06 -4.31
N ARG A 80 28.62 7.72 -3.55
CA ARG A 80 28.73 6.98 -2.29
C ARG A 80 27.90 5.72 -2.22
N HIS A 81 26.98 5.52 -3.18
CA HIS A 81 26.01 4.43 -3.14
C HIS A 81 25.81 3.84 -4.53
N ASP A 82 25.83 2.52 -4.64
CA ASP A 82 25.53 1.79 -5.88
C ASP A 82 24.04 1.44 -6.00
N ARG A 83 23.32 1.36 -4.88
CA ARG A 83 21.90 1.00 -4.82
C ARG A 83 21.03 2.21 -4.51
N LEU A 84 19.80 2.19 -5.02
CA LEU A 84 18.83 3.26 -4.83
C LEU A 84 17.42 2.70 -4.59
N ALA A 85 16.77 3.13 -3.52
CA ALA A 85 15.36 2.88 -3.24
C ALA A 85 14.52 4.10 -3.66
N LEU A 86 13.62 3.94 -4.65
CA LEU A 86 12.69 4.97 -5.08
C LEU A 86 11.28 4.67 -4.56
N PHE A 87 10.67 5.65 -3.89
CA PHE A 87 9.26 5.58 -3.49
C PHE A 87 8.51 6.73 -4.14
N SER A 88 7.39 6.42 -4.79
CA SER A 88 6.49 7.47 -5.27
C SER A 88 5.22 7.54 -4.43
N ALA A 89 5.01 8.68 -3.79
CA ALA A 89 3.78 9.07 -3.10
C ALA A 89 3.10 10.24 -3.83
N ALA A 90 3.41 10.42 -5.12
CA ALA A 90 2.87 11.45 -5.98
C ALA A 90 1.37 11.22 -6.28
N PRO A 91 0.64 12.26 -6.68
CA PRO A 91 -0.75 12.11 -7.12
C PRO A 91 -0.89 11.15 -8.30
N HIS A 92 -2.03 10.46 -8.36
CA HIS A 92 -2.39 9.63 -9.51
C HIS A 92 -2.37 10.46 -10.81
N GLY A 93 -1.89 9.88 -11.89
CA GLY A 93 -1.73 10.53 -13.19
C GLY A 93 -0.43 11.35 -13.34
N ALA A 94 0.23 11.71 -12.24
CA ALA A 94 1.52 12.40 -12.26
C ALA A 94 2.69 11.48 -11.89
N SER A 95 2.42 10.41 -11.16
CA SER A 95 3.45 9.52 -10.63
C SER A 95 4.25 8.82 -11.73
N ALA A 96 3.57 8.32 -12.77
CA ALA A 96 4.23 7.56 -13.82
C ALA A 96 5.36 8.33 -14.50
N ALA A 97 5.13 9.59 -14.88
CA ALA A 97 6.15 10.42 -15.50
C ALA A 97 7.30 10.78 -14.53
N LEU A 98 6.98 11.01 -13.25
CA LEU A 98 8.00 11.29 -12.23
C LEU A 98 8.89 10.08 -11.97
N VAL A 99 8.29 8.89 -11.87
CA VAL A 99 9.01 7.63 -11.68
C VAL A 99 9.87 7.30 -12.88
N ASP A 100 9.36 7.48 -14.11
CA ASP A 100 10.11 7.27 -15.34
C ASP A 100 11.34 8.18 -15.42
N GLY A 101 11.16 9.46 -15.17
CA GLY A 101 12.28 10.42 -15.14
C GLY A 101 13.33 10.08 -14.09
N ALA A 102 12.89 9.69 -12.88
CA ALA A 102 13.81 9.31 -11.80
C ALA A 102 14.55 7.99 -12.10
N LEU A 103 13.87 6.97 -12.63
CA LEU A 103 14.49 5.70 -13.04
C LEU A 103 15.45 5.89 -14.21
N GLY A 104 15.06 6.65 -15.23
CA GLY A 104 15.93 6.95 -16.37
C GLY A 104 17.23 7.65 -15.94
N GLU A 105 17.15 8.57 -15.00
CA GLU A 105 18.34 9.24 -14.45
C GLU A 105 19.17 8.27 -13.59
N ALA A 106 18.55 7.43 -12.77
CA ALA A 106 19.23 6.42 -11.99
C ALA A 106 19.97 5.40 -12.89
N GLU A 107 19.32 4.96 -13.96
CA GLU A 107 19.90 4.08 -14.99
C GLU A 107 21.10 4.74 -15.68
N ARG A 108 20.97 6.00 -16.10
CA ARG A 108 22.05 6.77 -16.71
C ARG A 108 23.27 6.89 -15.79
N LEU A 109 23.06 7.02 -14.49
CA LEU A 109 24.11 7.09 -13.49
C LEU A 109 24.64 5.71 -13.06
N GLY A 110 24.05 4.61 -13.51
CA GLY A 110 24.47 3.26 -13.19
C GLY A 110 24.09 2.78 -11.79
N PHE A 111 22.97 3.26 -11.21
CA PHE A 111 22.41 2.70 -10.00
C PHE A 111 21.76 1.34 -10.22
N ASP A 112 21.91 0.44 -9.26
CA ASP A 112 20.96 -0.66 -9.05
C ASP A 112 19.73 -0.10 -8.32
N ALA A 113 18.76 0.38 -9.10
CA ALA A 113 17.60 1.09 -8.60
C ALA A 113 16.35 0.22 -8.60
N HIS A 114 15.59 0.29 -7.50
CA HIS A 114 14.26 -0.30 -7.38
C HIS A 114 13.23 0.77 -7.05
N ALA A 115 12.05 0.68 -7.65
CA ALA A 115 10.96 1.62 -7.41
C ALA A 115 9.72 0.93 -6.84
N VAL A 116 9.08 1.58 -5.86
CA VAL A 116 7.74 1.23 -5.37
C VAL A 116 6.83 2.43 -5.56
N ASP A 117 5.87 2.29 -6.46
CA ASP A 117 4.84 3.30 -6.68
C ASP A 117 3.63 3.04 -5.77
N LEU A 118 3.29 4.02 -4.93
CA LEU A 118 2.14 4.00 -4.02
C LEU A 118 0.93 4.73 -4.61
N SER A 119 1.08 5.29 -5.83
CA SER A 119 -0.01 5.85 -6.60
C SER A 119 -0.85 4.76 -7.27
N ALA A 120 -1.65 5.15 -8.24
CA ALA A 120 -2.42 4.19 -9.03
C ALA A 120 -1.77 3.82 -10.37
N ASP A 121 -0.70 4.52 -10.75
CA ASP A 121 -0.26 4.54 -12.14
C ASP A 121 0.33 3.20 -12.59
N PHE A 122 0.98 2.45 -11.69
CA PHE A 122 1.56 1.13 -12.02
C PHE A 122 0.75 -0.06 -11.47
N ARG A 123 -0.57 0.09 -11.28
CA ARG A 123 -1.44 -0.98 -10.78
C ARG A 123 -2.03 -1.87 -11.87
N PHE A 124 -1.95 -1.46 -13.12
CA PHE A 124 -2.43 -2.23 -14.28
C PHE A 124 -1.28 -2.52 -15.23
N SER A 125 -1.31 -3.68 -15.87
CA SER A 125 -0.23 -4.16 -16.73
C SER A 125 -0.29 -3.63 -18.17
N THR A 126 -1.40 -2.97 -18.57
CA THR A 126 -1.56 -2.41 -19.91
C THR A 126 -2.12 -0.99 -19.85
N PRO A 127 -1.74 -0.12 -20.81
CA PRO A 127 -2.30 1.23 -20.91
C PRO A 127 -3.83 1.23 -21.00
N ALA A 128 -4.40 0.33 -21.80
CA ALA A 128 -5.84 0.24 -22.01
C ALA A 128 -6.59 -0.10 -20.71
N ALA A 129 -6.08 -1.01 -19.88
CA ALA A 129 -6.67 -1.34 -18.58
C ALA A 129 -6.59 -0.16 -17.60
N TYR A 130 -5.49 0.58 -17.61
CA TYR A 130 -5.33 1.80 -16.82
C TYR A 130 -6.32 2.88 -17.26
N GLU A 131 -6.38 3.20 -18.55
CA GLU A 131 -7.26 4.22 -19.13
C GLU A 131 -8.75 3.91 -18.94
N ALA A 132 -9.13 2.63 -18.99
CA ALA A 132 -10.49 2.19 -18.70
C ALA A 132 -10.96 2.62 -17.29
N VAL A 133 -10.06 2.65 -16.31
CA VAL A 133 -10.32 2.99 -14.90
C VAL A 133 -10.10 4.47 -14.62
N TYR A 134 -8.98 5.05 -15.06
CA TYR A 134 -8.55 6.41 -14.69
C TYR A 134 -8.92 7.49 -15.70
N ARG A 135 -9.39 7.10 -16.92
CA ARG A 135 -9.95 8.00 -17.94
C ARG A 135 -8.94 9.03 -18.52
N HIS A 136 -7.66 8.72 -18.45
CA HIS A 136 -6.59 9.50 -19.08
C HIS A 136 -5.43 8.56 -19.51
N PRO A 137 -4.59 8.96 -20.49
CA PRO A 137 -3.42 8.17 -20.91
C PRO A 137 -2.44 7.93 -19.78
N HIS A 138 -1.77 6.78 -19.80
CA HIS A 138 -0.70 6.46 -18.86
C HIS A 138 0.56 7.28 -19.16
N GLY A 139 1.18 7.89 -18.11
CA GLY A 139 2.31 8.80 -18.28
C GLY A 139 3.64 8.15 -18.71
N ALA A 140 3.78 6.81 -18.54
CA ALA A 140 4.99 6.05 -18.93
C ALA A 140 4.62 4.61 -19.32
N PRO A 141 3.88 4.39 -20.41
CA PRO A 141 3.35 3.08 -20.79
C PRO A 141 4.44 2.04 -21.07
N HIS A 142 5.61 2.46 -21.51
CA HIS A 142 6.77 1.60 -21.81
C HIS A 142 7.36 0.94 -20.54
N ARG A 143 7.15 1.53 -19.36
CA ARG A 143 7.62 1.00 -18.07
C ARG A 143 6.69 -0.06 -17.46
N LEU A 144 5.46 -0.22 -17.95
CA LEU A 144 4.45 -1.08 -17.28
C LEU A 144 4.93 -2.54 -17.12
N ALA A 145 5.68 -3.08 -18.08
CA ALA A 145 6.20 -4.44 -18.02
C ALA A 145 7.28 -4.63 -16.92
N GLU A 146 7.88 -3.56 -16.44
CA GLU A 146 8.91 -3.59 -15.39
C GLU A 146 8.31 -3.62 -13.99
N PHE A 147 6.97 -3.48 -13.86
CA PHE A 147 6.26 -3.39 -12.59
C PHE A 147 5.38 -4.61 -12.32
N THR A 148 5.51 -5.19 -11.13
CA THR A 148 4.54 -6.12 -10.56
C THR A 148 3.53 -5.32 -9.72
N SER A 149 2.24 -5.55 -9.92
CA SER A 149 1.23 -5.02 -9.01
C SER A 149 0.56 -6.15 -8.24
N ALA A 150 0.88 -6.26 -6.95
CA ALA A 150 0.38 -7.28 -6.05
C ALA A 150 0.54 -6.86 -4.58
N ILE A 151 -0.09 -7.61 -3.68
CA ILE A 151 0.15 -7.54 -2.24
C ILE A 151 1.32 -8.48 -1.92
N PRO A 152 2.26 -8.11 -1.04
CA PRO A 152 3.42 -8.96 -0.73
C PRO A 152 3.04 -10.39 -0.34
N GLU A 153 1.99 -10.56 0.47
CA GLU A 153 1.50 -11.85 0.97
C GLU A 153 0.93 -12.78 -0.11
N HIS A 154 0.64 -12.24 -1.29
CA HIS A 154 0.03 -13.01 -2.38
C HIS A 154 1.01 -13.37 -3.50
N VAL A 155 2.29 -13.06 -3.34
CA VAL A 155 3.31 -13.35 -4.35
C VAL A 155 4.32 -14.36 -3.83
N GLU A 156 4.41 -15.46 -4.55
CA GLU A 156 5.43 -16.48 -4.39
C GLU A 156 6.45 -16.36 -5.55
N GLY A 157 7.73 -16.53 -5.24
CA GLY A 157 8.79 -16.52 -6.26
C GLY A 157 9.26 -15.12 -6.69
N SER A 158 9.73 -15.03 -7.94
CA SER A 158 10.32 -13.80 -8.49
C SER A 158 9.26 -12.75 -8.84
N ILE A 159 9.63 -11.49 -8.65
CA ILE A 159 8.84 -10.32 -9.02
C ILE A 159 9.61 -9.48 -10.05
N SER A 160 8.92 -8.59 -10.73
CA SER A 160 9.55 -7.59 -11.61
C SER A 160 10.49 -6.68 -10.81
N ARG A 161 11.32 -5.93 -11.53
CA ARG A 161 12.32 -5.02 -10.92
C ARG A 161 11.70 -3.94 -10.04
N HIS A 162 10.44 -3.58 -10.29
CA HIS A 162 9.70 -2.53 -9.60
C HIS A 162 8.30 -3.02 -9.20
N VAL A 163 7.65 -2.27 -8.31
CA VAL A 163 6.32 -2.61 -7.80
C VAL A 163 5.37 -1.42 -7.84
N GLY A 164 4.16 -1.65 -8.37
CA GLY A 164 3.00 -0.80 -8.17
C GLY A 164 2.17 -1.31 -6.98
N HIS A 165 2.29 -0.68 -5.80
CA HIS A 165 1.57 -1.13 -4.61
C HIS A 165 0.07 -0.90 -4.76
N PRO A 166 -0.79 -1.89 -4.44
CA PRO A 166 -2.24 -1.78 -4.52
C PRO A 166 -2.83 -0.67 -3.66
N GLY A 167 -4.06 -0.25 -3.97
CA GLY A 167 -4.80 0.69 -3.14
C GLY A 167 -5.13 0.15 -1.75
N CYS A 168 -5.31 1.04 -0.78
CA CYS A 168 -5.54 0.65 0.61
C CYS A 168 -6.79 -0.25 0.80
N PHE A 169 -7.91 0.07 0.13
CA PHE A 169 -9.07 -0.82 0.12
C PHE A 169 -8.79 -2.14 -0.61
N THR A 170 -8.07 -2.08 -1.72
CA THR A 170 -7.67 -3.28 -2.45
C THR A 170 -6.86 -4.19 -1.55
N THR A 171 -5.90 -3.64 -0.78
CA THR A 171 -5.12 -4.40 0.20
C THR A 171 -6.02 -5.07 1.24
N ALA A 172 -6.90 -4.31 1.92
CA ALA A 172 -7.77 -4.84 2.96
C ALA A 172 -8.71 -5.94 2.44
N VAL A 173 -9.38 -5.69 1.30
CA VAL A 173 -10.35 -6.62 0.72
C VAL A 173 -9.66 -7.85 0.14
N SER A 174 -8.51 -7.69 -0.55
CA SER A 174 -7.81 -8.83 -1.13
C SER A 174 -7.24 -9.78 -0.08
N LEU A 175 -6.80 -9.29 1.08
CA LEU A 175 -6.39 -10.14 2.19
C LEU A 175 -7.53 -11.05 2.68
N ALA A 176 -8.78 -10.61 2.59
CA ALA A 176 -9.94 -11.42 2.93
C ALA A 176 -10.41 -12.34 1.79
N THR A 177 -10.32 -11.88 0.52
CA THR A 177 -10.95 -12.55 -0.63
C THR A 177 -10.04 -13.57 -1.31
N VAL A 178 -8.76 -13.25 -1.46
CA VAL A 178 -7.82 -14.11 -2.21
C VAL A 178 -7.73 -15.52 -1.64
N PRO A 179 -7.59 -15.74 -0.31
CA PRO A 179 -7.56 -17.10 0.20
C PRO A 179 -8.87 -17.87 -0.03
N LEU A 180 -10.04 -17.21 0.06
CA LEU A 180 -11.33 -17.86 -0.18
C LEU A 180 -11.42 -18.42 -1.61
N VAL A 181 -10.96 -17.66 -2.60
CA VAL A 181 -10.98 -18.06 -4.02
C VAL A 181 -9.85 -19.03 -4.34
N SER A 182 -8.63 -18.81 -3.83
CA SER A 182 -7.46 -19.67 -4.08
C SER A 182 -7.63 -21.08 -3.50
N LEU A 183 -8.27 -21.18 -2.35
CA LEU A 183 -8.56 -22.45 -1.67
C LEU A 183 -9.84 -23.13 -2.17
N ASP A 184 -10.49 -22.58 -3.21
CA ASP A 184 -11.70 -23.10 -3.84
C ASP A 184 -12.87 -23.31 -2.85
N LEU A 185 -13.04 -22.37 -1.91
CA LEU A 185 -14.06 -22.46 -0.88
C LEU A 185 -15.45 -22.02 -1.34
N LEU A 186 -15.52 -21.19 -2.39
CA LEU A 186 -16.75 -20.51 -2.80
C LEU A 186 -17.48 -21.24 -3.92
N GLU A 187 -18.81 -21.06 -3.98
CA GLU A 187 -19.61 -21.42 -5.16
C GLU A 187 -19.05 -20.74 -6.43
N GLN A 188 -19.21 -21.40 -7.58
CA GLN A 188 -18.77 -20.85 -8.87
C GLN A 188 -19.95 -20.47 -9.76
N PRO A 189 -19.90 -19.34 -10.45
CA PRO A 189 -18.85 -18.31 -10.43
C PRO A 189 -18.79 -17.57 -9.09
N ALA A 190 -17.58 -17.32 -8.58
CA ALA A 190 -17.40 -16.68 -7.29
C ALA A 190 -17.93 -15.23 -7.29
N ARG A 191 -18.86 -14.96 -6.37
CA ARG A 191 -19.40 -13.62 -6.11
C ARG A 191 -19.17 -13.25 -4.66
N LEU A 192 -18.61 -12.08 -4.44
CA LEU A 192 -18.24 -11.57 -3.12
C LEU A 192 -18.80 -10.15 -2.97
N THR A 193 -19.41 -9.87 -1.83
CA THR A 193 -19.79 -8.51 -1.45
C THR A 193 -18.81 -8.00 -0.41
N ALA A 194 -18.19 -6.86 -0.66
CA ALA A 194 -17.23 -6.21 0.24
C ALA A 194 -17.77 -4.86 0.71
N VAL A 195 -18.03 -4.75 2.00
CA VAL A 195 -18.34 -3.48 2.67
C VAL A 195 -17.12 -3.06 3.45
N ALA A 196 -16.59 -1.85 3.19
CA ALA A 196 -15.40 -1.40 3.89
C ALA A 196 -15.52 0.07 4.32
N VAL A 197 -15.13 0.34 5.57
CA VAL A 197 -15.13 1.68 6.16
C VAL A 197 -13.69 2.16 6.29
N THR A 198 -13.36 3.32 5.70
CA THR A 198 -12.02 3.93 5.80
C THR A 198 -12.01 5.21 6.60
N GLY A 199 -10.87 5.49 7.22
CA GLY A 199 -10.59 6.77 7.85
C GLY A 199 -10.41 7.92 6.83
N SER A 200 -10.55 9.17 7.30
CA SER A 200 -10.54 10.38 6.47
C SER A 200 -9.17 10.64 5.79
N THR A 201 -8.07 10.12 6.32
CA THR A 201 -6.74 10.26 5.72
C THR A 201 -6.63 9.61 4.34
N GLY A 202 -7.52 8.65 4.00
CA GLY A 202 -7.61 8.06 2.67
C GLY A 202 -8.00 9.05 1.57
N SER A 203 -8.56 10.20 1.92
CA SER A 203 -8.90 11.29 0.98
C SER A 203 -7.70 12.20 0.66
N GLY A 204 -6.54 11.99 1.27
CA GLY A 204 -5.36 12.82 1.12
C GLY A 204 -5.38 14.06 2.03
N ARG A 205 -4.30 14.86 1.92
CA ARG A 205 -4.06 16.00 2.82
C ARG A 205 -4.76 17.29 2.39
N THR A 206 -5.11 17.42 1.12
CA THR A 206 -5.76 18.64 0.61
C THR A 206 -7.17 18.75 1.21
N PRO A 207 -7.49 19.87 1.90
CA PRO A 207 -8.82 20.07 2.47
C PRO A 207 -9.91 20.08 1.40
N SER A 208 -11.05 19.51 1.73
CA SER A 208 -12.25 19.54 0.89
C SER A 208 -13.51 19.72 1.74
N ALA A 209 -14.62 20.10 1.14
CA ALA A 209 -15.89 20.19 1.86
C ALA A 209 -16.24 18.87 2.58
N LYS A 210 -16.00 17.72 1.92
CA LYS A 210 -16.29 16.40 2.49
C LYS A 210 -15.39 15.98 3.66
N THR A 211 -14.22 16.62 3.79
CA THR A 211 -13.26 16.36 4.89
C THR A 211 -13.23 17.46 5.92
N HIS A 212 -14.07 18.50 5.77
CA HIS A 212 -14.22 19.58 6.74
C HIS A 212 -14.73 19.02 8.07
N HIS A 213 -14.16 19.49 9.19
CA HIS A 213 -14.38 18.89 10.51
C HIS A 213 -15.85 18.76 10.92
N PRO A 214 -16.73 19.79 10.78
CA PRO A 214 -18.14 19.67 11.12
C PRO A 214 -18.90 18.64 10.26
N GLU A 215 -18.54 18.53 8.97
CA GLU A 215 -19.17 17.58 8.04
C GLU A 215 -18.68 16.15 8.27
N ARG A 216 -17.47 16.01 8.83
CA ARG A 216 -16.77 14.74 8.96
C ARG A 216 -16.89 14.08 10.31
N ARG A 217 -16.84 14.87 11.37
CA ARG A 217 -16.94 14.38 12.76
C ARG A 217 -18.31 13.73 12.98
N SER A 218 -18.31 12.51 13.52
CA SER A 218 -19.53 11.75 13.81
C SER A 218 -20.41 11.43 12.58
N ASN A 219 -19.84 11.43 11.37
CA ASN A 219 -20.55 11.13 10.14
C ASN A 219 -19.96 9.90 9.45
N LEU A 220 -20.81 8.95 9.07
CA LEU A 220 -20.52 7.77 8.27
C LEU A 220 -21.33 7.84 6.98
N GLN A 221 -20.65 7.78 5.83
CA GLN A 221 -21.32 7.82 4.54
C GLN A 221 -20.74 6.86 3.53
N ALA A 222 -21.58 6.21 2.73
CA ALA A 222 -21.15 5.49 1.54
C ALA A 222 -20.75 6.46 0.42
N TYR A 223 -19.80 6.07 -0.42
CA TYR A 223 -19.43 6.83 -1.61
C TYR A 223 -19.05 5.89 -2.77
N SER A 224 -19.35 6.30 -3.99
CA SER A 224 -19.06 5.50 -5.20
C SER A 224 -19.47 4.02 -5.10
N PRO A 225 -20.70 3.67 -4.62
CA PRO A 225 -21.13 2.28 -4.53
C PRO A 225 -21.08 1.62 -5.90
N PHE A 226 -20.49 0.40 -5.98
CA PHE A 226 -20.26 -0.40 -7.19
C PHE A 226 -19.43 0.28 -8.30
N ALA A 227 -19.00 1.53 -8.11
CA ALA A 227 -18.29 2.33 -9.11
C ALA A 227 -16.91 2.80 -8.63
N HIS A 228 -16.43 2.28 -7.51
CA HIS A 228 -15.13 2.66 -6.97
C HIS A 228 -13.99 2.05 -7.80
N ARG A 229 -12.99 2.87 -8.14
CA ARG A 229 -11.82 2.51 -8.97
C ARG A 229 -10.99 1.33 -8.43
N HIS A 230 -11.11 0.95 -7.16
CA HIS A 230 -10.43 -0.20 -6.60
C HIS A 230 -11.13 -1.55 -6.91
N ALA A 231 -12.40 -1.57 -7.33
CA ALA A 231 -13.09 -2.84 -7.62
C ALA A 231 -12.46 -3.62 -8.79
N PRO A 232 -12.14 -3.00 -9.95
CA PRO A 232 -11.41 -3.68 -11.02
C PRO A 232 -10.01 -4.16 -10.59
N GLU A 233 -9.34 -3.40 -9.73
CA GLU A 233 -8.04 -3.78 -9.19
C GLU A 233 -8.14 -5.02 -8.29
N MET A 234 -9.14 -5.10 -7.40
CA MET A 234 -9.41 -6.27 -6.55
C MET A 234 -9.66 -7.52 -7.41
N ALA A 235 -10.55 -7.45 -8.40
CA ALA A 235 -10.86 -8.57 -9.27
C ALA A 235 -9.61 -9.10 -10.00
N ARG A 236 -8.78 -8.19 -10.53
CA ARG A 236 -7.51 -8.54 -11.18
C ARG A 236 -6.55 -9.24 -10.21
N LEU A 237 -6.39 -8.75 -8.99
CA LEU A 237 -5.48 -9.36 -8.01
C LEU A 237 -5.94 -10.74 -7.56
N ILE A 238 -7.25 -10.95 -7.40
CA ILE A 238 -7.82 -12.25 -7.08
C ILE A 238 -7.52 -13.23 -8.20
N GLU A 239 -7.82 -12.86 -9.45
CA GLU A 239 -7.57 -13.70 -10.62
C GLU A 239 -6.08 -14.01 -10.80
N ALA A 240 -5.21 -13.00 -10.66
CA ALA A 240 -3.76 -13.16 -10.79
C ALA A 240 -3.18 -14.17 -9.78
N ARG A 241 -3.72 -14.23 -8.55
CA ARG A 241 -3.21 -15.15 -7.51
C ARG A 241 -3.90 -16.51 -7.54
N SER A 242 -5.20 -16.55 -7.80
CA SER A 242 -6.01 -17.78 -7.72
C SER A 242 -6.10 -18.54 -9.05
N GLY A 243 -5.81 -17.88 -10.18
CA GLY A 243 -6.09 -18.39 -11.53
C GLY A 243 -7.60 -18.45 -11.85
N ARG A 244 -8.45 -17.86 -11.02
CA ARG A 244 -9.92 -17.93 -11.13
C ARG A 244 -10.54 -16.53 -11.06
N PRO A 245 -11.44 -16.18 -11.98
CA PRO A 245 -12.15 -14.91 -11.90
C PRO A 245 -13.13 -14.88 -10.73
N ALA A 246 -13.29 -13.70 -10.14
CA ALA A 246 -14.32 -13.44 -9.13
C ALA A 246 -14.95 -12.06 -9.35
N THR A 247 -16.24 -11.96 -9.08
CA THR A 247 -16.96 -10.68 -9.08
C THR A 247 -16.93 -10.09 -7.68
N ILE A 248 -16.54 -8.83 -7.56
CA ILE A 248 -16.53 -8.07 -6.30
C ILE A 248 -17.57 -6.94 -6.39
N GLU A 249 -18.58 -7.03 -5.56
CA GLU A 249 -19.55 -5.96 -5.32
C GLU A 249 -19.02 -5.10 -4.16
N PHE A 250 -18.42 -3.95 -4.50
CA PHE A 250 -17.72 -3.13 -3.53
C PHE A 250 -18.53 -1.91 -3.09
N LEU A 251 -18.69 -1.77 -1.77
CA LEU A 251 -19.47 -0.73 -1.09
C LEU A 251 -18.57 0.03 -0.08
N PRO A 252 -17.77 1.00 -0.55
CA PRO A 252 -16.91 1.77 0.32
C PRO A 252 -17.67 2.79 1.15
N HIS A 253 -17.27 2.94 2.39
CA HIS A 253 -17.73 3.95 3.33
C HIS A 253 -16.56 4.75 3.88
N SER A 254 -16.85 5.97 4.25
CA SER A 254 -15.94 6.87 4.93
C SER A 254 -16.43 7.10 6.36
N GLY A 255 -15.66 6.66 7.37
CA GLY A 255 -16.03 6.69 8.79
C GLY A 255 -15.49 7.92 9.53
N PRO A 256 -15.97 8.20 10.76
CA PRO A 256 -15.63 9.39 11.55
C PRO A 256 -14.31 9.26 12.34
N PHE A 257 -13.33 8.59 11.74
CA PHE A 257 -12.00 8.42 12.32
C PHE A 257 -10.92 8.79 11.29
N ALA A 258 -9.70 9.04 11.74
CA ALA A 258 -8.63 9.50 10.88
C ALA A 258 -7.97 8.35 10.09
N ARG A 259 -7.68 7.23 10.76
CA ARG A 259 -6.84 6.15 10.22
C ARG A 259 -7.52 4.78 10.36
N GLY A 260 -7.20 3.90 9.42
CA GLY A 260 -7.62 2.51 9.41
C GLY A 260 -8.65 2.20 8.34
N ILE A 261 -8.74 0.92 8.01
CA ILE A 261 -9.81 0.32 7.20
C ILE A 261 -10.33 -0.90 7.94
N HIS A 262 -11.64 -0.96 8.11
CA HIS A 262 -12.35 -2.17 8.50
C HIS A 262 -13.16 -2.65 7.30
N ALA A 263 -12.82 -3.83 6.78
CA ALA A 263 -13.53 -4.47 5.68
C ALA A 263 -14.27 -5.72 6.17
N THR A 264 -15.50 -5.88 5.73
CA THR A 264 -16.29 -7.12 5.86
C THR A 264 -16.55 -7.64 4.46
N VAL A 265 -16.09 -8.86 4.18
CA VAL A 265 -16.30 -9.52 2.90
C VAL A 265 -17.17 -10.72 3.13
N THR A 266 -18.25 -10.85 2.35
CA THR A 266 -19.15 -12.02 2.40
C THR A 266 -19.16 -12.74 1.07
N GLY A 267 -19.32 -14.06 1.14
CA GLY A 267 -19.45 -14.95 -0.01
C GLY A 267 -20.23 -16.20 0.36
N ARG A 268 -20.59 -17.00 -0.65
CA ARG A 268 -21.29 -18.26 -0.44
C ARG A 268 -20.34 -19.44 -0.61
N LEU A 269 -20.26 -20.27 0.42
CA LEU A 269 -19.45 -21.50 0.41
C LEU A 269 -20.03 -22.52 -0.56
N ARG A 270 -19.16 -23.23 -1.26
CA ARG A 270 -19.55 -24.36 -2.11
C ARG A 270 -20.14 -25.51 -1.28
N GLU A 271 -19.49 -25.82 -0.18
CA GLU A 271 -19.93 -26.84 0.76
C GLU A 271 -20.01 -26.25 2.17
N PRO A 272 -20.89 -26.76 3.04
CA PRO A 272 -20.92 -26.34 4.44
C PRO A 272 -19.57 -26.60 5.12
N GLN A 273 -19.03 -25.59 5.78
CA GLN A 273 -17.81 -25.67 6.60
C GLN A 273 -18.00 -24.79 7.84
N SER A 274 -17.34 -25.14 8.93
CA SER A 274 -17.38 -24.34 10.16
C SER A 274 -16.44 -23.13 10.07
N ALA A 275 -16.64 -22.16 10.95
CA ALA A 275 -15.75 -21.01 11.06
C ALA A 275 -14.32 -21.44 11.45
N GLU A 276 -14.20 -22.44 12.34
CA GLU A 276 -12.93 -23.01 12.79
C GLU A 276 -12.14 -23.65 11.65
N GLU A 277 -12.81 -24.42 10.78
CA GLU A 277 -12.18 -25.06 9.62
C GLU A 277 -11.64 -24.01 8.64
N ILE A 278 -12.42 -22.97 8.32
CA ILE A 278 -11.99 -21.91 7.42
C ILE A 278 -10.87 -21.08 8.08
N THR A 279 -10.97 -20.75 9.38
CA THR A 279 -9.93 -20.07 10.13
C THR A 279 -8.60 -20.81 10.06
N ALA A 280 -8.61 -22.14 10.27
CA ALA A 280 -7.40 -22.96 10.17
C ALA A 280 -6.79 -22.92 8.76
N ARG A 281 -7.61 -22.97 7.70
CA ARG A 281 -7.15 -22.88 6.31
C ARG A 281 -6.57 -21.49 5.98
N LEU A 282 -7.16 -20.41 6.49
CA LEU A 282 -6.62 -19.06 6.32
C LEU A 282 -5.32 -18.87 7.10
N ARG A 283 -5.18 -19.44 8.30
CA ARG A 283 -3.92 -19.46 9.06
C ARG A 283 -2.82 -20.19 8.29
N ASP A 284 -3.12 -21.33 7.70
CA ASP A 284 -2.14 -22.05 6.88
C ASP A 284 -1.78 -21.26 5.62
N PHE A 285 -2.73 -20.64 4.96
CA PHE A 285 -2.48 -19.78 3.79
C PHE A 285 -1.52 -18.62 4.09
N TYR A 286 -1.64 -18.00 5.28
CA TYR A 286 -0.82 -16.85 5.69
C TYR A 286 0.33 -17.22 6.63
N ARG A 287 0.65 -18.50 6.84
CA ARG A 287 1.65 -18.97 7.83
C ARG A 287 3.03 -18.37 7.65
N SER A 288 3.42 -18.02 6.43
CA SER A 288 4.72 -17.40 6.11
C SER A 288 4.69 -15.88 6.14
N SER A 289 3.53 -15.25 6.30
CA SER A 289 3.42 -13.79 6.35
C SER A 289 3.78 -13.26 7.72
N PRO A 290 4.75 -12.33 7.82
CA PRO A 290 5.09 -11.73 9.11
C PRO A 290 4.05 -10.69 9.60
N PHE A 291 3.07 -10.32 8.76
CA PHE A 291 2.16 -9.21 9.03
C PHE A 291 0.69 -9.58 9.04
N VAL A 292 0.30 -10.80 8.66
CA VAL A 292 -1.10 -11.21 8.69
C VAL A 292 -1.35 -12.16 9.85
N THR A 293 -2.30 -11.80 10.70
CA THR A 293 -2.79 -12.64 11.81
C THR A 293 -4.24 -13.01 11.53
N VAL A 294 -4.60 -14.28 11.67
CA VAL A 294 -6.00 -14.76 11.63
C VAL A 294 -6.41 -15.10 13.04
N SER A 295 -7.26 -14.27 13.62
CA SER A 295 -7.75 -14.35 15.01
C SER A 295 -9.04 -15.19 15.10
N ASP A 296 -9.37 -15.64 16.30
CA ASP A 296 -10.65 -16.32 16.56
C ASP A 296 -11.78 -15.30 16.80
N GLU A 297 -11.42 -14.09 17.26
CA GLU A 297 -12.36 -13.01 17.53
C GLU A 297 -12.31 -11.95 16.44
N PRO A 298 -13.43 -11.27 16.12
CA PRO A 298 -13.47 -10.17 15.17
C PRO A 298 -12.48 -9.05 15.53
N PRO A 299 -11.64 -8.59 14.59
CA PRO A 299 -10.57 -7.66 14.87
C PRO A 299 -11.06 -6.22 15.04
N ALA A 300 -10.33 -5.42 15.82
CA ALA A 300 -10.56 -3.99 16.02
C ALA A 300 -9.47 -3.14 15.36
N LEU A 301 -9.83 -1.97 14.83
CA LEU A 301 -8.88 -1.04 14.20
C LEU A 301 -7.72 -0.64 15.12
N GLN A 302 -7.97 -0.48 16.41
CA GLN A 302 -6.95 -0.09 17.40
C GLN A 302 -5.76 -1.04 17.47
N ALA A 303 -5.98 -2.32 17.17
CA ALA A 303 -4.92 -3.33 17.18
C ALA A 303 -3.87 -3.12 16.09
N VAL A 304 -4.22 -2.49 14.97
CA VAL A 304 -3.37 -2.40 13.78
C VAL A 304 -2.97 -0.98 13.38
N VAL A 305 -3.68 0.05 13.86
CA VAL A 305 -3.38 1.44 13.49
C VAL A 305 -1.94 1.83 13.88
N GLY A 306 -1.23 2.45 12.94
CA GLY A 306 0.18 2.82 13.06
C GLY A 306 1.17 1.69 12.72
N THR A 307 0.68 0.48 12.40
CA THR A 307 1.52 -0.71 12.11
C THR A 307 1.33 -1.23 10.68
N ASN A 308 2.27 -2.08 10.25
CA ASN A 308 2.15 -2.84 8.99
C ASN A 308 1.34 -4.15 9.15
N ARG A 309 0.70 -4.35 10.29
CA ARG A 309 -0.11 -5.55 10.57
C ARG A 309 -1.47 -5.50 9.88
N ALA A 310 -1.97 -6.68 9.55
CA ALA A 310 -3.36 -6.94 9.19
C ALA A 310 -3.92 -8.01 10.12
N GLU A 311 -5.14 -7.82 10.60
CA GLU A 311 -5.84 -8.84 11.39
C GLU A 311 -7.11 -9.27 10.65
N LEU A 312 -7.32 -10.56 10.58
CA LEU A 312 -8.48 -11.19 9.96
C LEU A 312 -9.20 -12.07 10.97
N ALA A 313 -10.52 -12.22 10.77
CA ALA A 313 -11.31 -13.23 11.46
C ALA A 313 -12.42 -13.75 10.54
N VAL A 314 -12.95 -14.91 10.85
CA VAL A 314 -13.96 -15.60 10.06
C VAL A 314 -15.21 -15.83 10.89
N ALA A 315 -16.38 -15.62 10.26
CA ALA A 315 -17.66 -16.07 10.78
C ALA A 315 -18.41 -16.83 9.68
N VAL A 316 -19.17 -17.83 10.08
CA VAL A 316 -19.98 -18.63 9.16
C VAL A 316 -21.39 -18.77 9.69
N SER A 317 -22.37 -18.61 8.80
CA SER A 317 -23.77 -18.91 9.06
C SER A 317 -24.32 -19.70 7.88
N ASP A 318 -24.69 -20.96 8.12
CA ASP A 318 -25.05 -21.91 7.07
C ASP A 318 -23.94 -22.01 5.99
N ARG A 319 -24.20 -21.58 4.78
CA ARG A 319 -23.23 -21.52 3.68
C ARG A 319 -22.70 -20.09 3.41
N THR A 320 -23.03 -19.14 4.25
CA THR A 320 -22.51 -17.78 4.14
C THR A 320 -21.26 -17.63 4.98
N VAL A 321 -20.11 -17.34 4.34
CA VAL A 321 -18.89 -16.95 5.02
C VAL A 321 -18.76 -15.44 5.06
N ALA A 322 -18.35 -14.91 6.20
CA ALA A 322 -17.89 -13.53 6.36
C ALA A 322 -16.44 -13.53 6.82
N VAL A 323 -15.59 -12.77 6.13
CA VAL A 323 -14.21 -12.52 6.56
C VAL A 323 -14.07 -11.05 6.88
N PHE A 324 -13.66 -10.76 8.11
CA PHE A 324 -13.30 -9.42 8.55
C PHE A 324 -11.82 -9.19 8.31
N SER A 325 -11.44 -7.99 7.86
CA SER A 325 -10.06 -7.61 7.64
C SER A 325 -9.85 -6.17 8.10
N VAL A 326 -8.89 -5.96 8.99
CA VAL A 326 -8.51 -4.63 9.45
C VAL A 326 -7.05 -4.34 9.15
N ILE A 327 -6.78 -3.12 8.67
CA ILE A 327 -5.44 -2.60 8.38
C ILE A 327 -5.36 -1.11 8.71
N ASP A 328 -4.16 -0.58 8.86
CA ASP A 328 -3.94 0.87 8.74
C ASP A 328 -3.86 1.26 7.27
N ASN A 329 -4.70 2.19 6.83
CA ASN A 329 -4.79 2.61 5.42
C ASN A 329 -3.55 3.36 4.92
N LEU A 330 -2.78 4.01 5.80
CA LEU A 330 -1.55 4.73 5.46
C LEU A 330 -0.29 3.86 5.62
N VAL A 331 -0.33 2.83 6.49
CA VAL A 331 0.82 1.94 6.70
C VAL A 331 0.66 0.69 5.84
N LYS A 332 -0.06 -0.36 6.27
CA LYS A 332 -0.24 -1.59 5.49
C LYS A 332 -0.86 -1.33 4.12
N GLY A 333 -1.82 -0.41 4.06
CA GLY A 333 -2.49 -0.02 2.82
C GLY A 333 -1.70 0.91 1.90
N ALA A 334 -0.50 1.37 2.31
CA ALA A 334 0.32 2.32 1.54
C ALA A 334 1.80 2.24 1.93
N ALA A 335 2.30 3.15 2.79
CA ALA A 335 3.72 3.34 3.08
C ALA A 335 4.40 2.08 3.62
N GLY A 336 3.78 1.39 4.57
CA GLY A 336 4.33 0.16 5.16
C GLY A 336 4.37 -1.00 4.18
N GLY A 337 3.29 -1.18 3.39
CA GLY A 337 3.28 -2.14 2.28
C GLY A 337 4.35 -1.82 1.23
N GLY A 338 4.60 -0.52 0.98
CA GLY A 338 5.68 -0.07 0.11
C GLY A 338 7.07 -0.39 0.66
N VAL A 339 7.32 -0.17 1.94
CA VAL A 339 8.60 -0.54 2.60
C VAL A 339 8.77 -2.05 2.62
N GLN A 340 7.71 -2.82 2.91
CA GLN A 340 7.71 -4.28 2.84
C GLN A 340 8.13 -4.79 1.45
N TRP A 341 7.60 -4.19 0.37
CA TRP A 341 8.02 -4.49 -0.99
C TRP A 341 9.47 -4.12 -1.27
N MET A 342 9.91 -2.93 -0.82
CA MET A 342 11.29 -2.50 -1.03
C MET A 342 12.28 -3.44 -0.30
N ASN A 343 11.93 -3.91 0.89
CA ASN A 343 12.72 -4.92 1.59
C ASN A 343 12.90 -6.19 0.74
N ARG A 344 11.82 -6.70 0.16
CA ARG A 344 11.89 -7.87 -0.74
C ARG A 344 12.72 -7.60 -2.00
N LEU A 345 12.56 -6.44 -2.64
CA LEU A 345 13.31 -6.05 -3.83
C LEU A 345 14.82 -5.95 -3.55
N LEU A 346 15.18 -5.50 -2.38
CA LEU A 346 16.56 -5.33 -1.95
C LEU A 346 17.17 -6.60 -1.31
N GLY A 347 16.38 -7.68 -1.15
CA GLY A 347 16.81 -8.92 -0.49
C GLY A 347 17.03 -8.78 1.02
N LEU A 348 16.36 -7.79 1.65
CA LEU A 348 16.34 -7.59 3.09
C LEU A 348 15.30 -8.48 3.76
N ALA A 349 15.35 -8.61 5.09
CA ALA A 349 14.27 -9.23 5.85
C ALA A 349 12.97 -8.44 5.60
N GLU A 350 11.89 -9.14 5.24
CA GLU A 350 10.64 -8.51 4.79
C GLU A 350 10.06 -7.55 5.84
N ASP A 351 10.30 -7.81 7.11
CA ASP A 351 9.84 -7.05 8.26
C ASP A 351 10.85 -6.02 8.81
N SER A 352 12.02 -5.86 8.15
CA SER A 352 13.02 -4.86 8.55
C SER A 352 12.40 -3.46 8.61
N GLY A 353 12.58 -2.76 9.73
CA GLY A 353 12.02 -1.42 9.96
C GLY A 353 10.49 -1.35 10.16
N LEU A 354 9.77 -2.48 10.15
CA LEU A 354 8.30 -2.52 10.19
C LEU A 354 7.71 -3.14 11.46
N ARG A 355 8.52 -3.67 12.37
CA ARG A 355 8.07 -4.28 13.64
C ARG A 355 7.77 -3.22 14.72
N LEU A 356 6.98 -2.22 14.37
CA LEU A 356 6.56 -1.19 15.31
C LEU A 356 5.27 -1.61 16.05
N PRO A 357 5.16 -1.34 17.36
CA PRO A 357 3.90 -1.56 18.09
C PRO A 357 2.81 -0.62 17.60
N GLY A 358 1.55 -1.02 17.76
CA GLY A 358 0.40 -0.16 17.50
C GLY A 358 0.31 1.00 18.49
N LEU A 359 -0.38 2.07 18.09
CA LEU A 359 -0.55 3.26 18.94
C LEU A 359 -1.53 3.02 20.08
N GLY A 360 -2.36 1.96 20.02
CA GLY A 360 -3.39 1.68 20.99
C GLY A 360 -4.57 2.65 20.86
N TRP A 361 -4.67 3.57 21.77
CA TRP A 361 -5.74 4.58 21.76
C TRP A 361 -5.34 5.80 20.93
N LEU A 362 -6.26 6.31 20.08
CA LEU A 362 -6.10 7.46 19.19
C LEU A 362 -7.04 8.60 19.61
#